data_a3d6edb8e38e72dcc08c70cdf5653fd4
#
_entry.id   a3d6edb8e38e72dcc08c70cdf5653fd4
#
_cell.length_a   1.000
_cell.length_b   1.000
_cell.length_c   1.000
_cell.angle_alpha   90.00
_cell.angle_beta   90.00
_cell.angle_gamma   90.00
#
_symmetry.space_group_name_H-M   'P 1'
#
loop_
_entity.id
_entity.type
_entity.pdbx_description
1 polymer ?
#
loop_
_entity_poly.entity_id
_entity_poly.type
_entity_poly.pdbx_seq_one_letter_code
_entity_poly.pdbx_strand_id
1 'polypeptide(L)'
;VIEDAVRWTSDQPQFHTDGKIGVIGISFSGGLSIVAAGRESIRDRVAFVMSFGGHGDLSRALHYLTSGEVLGDLDSAKRSSEVLGADHVGVHPPHDYGLAVVLLNLADRVVPADQVGPLSKGIDGFLLASSLAVTEPAKAIPVFEEMKRYQETLPEPSRTYMQYVNDRAVDKLGPVLLPVADGLKDYPGMPQLSPERATPPLAPVFLLHGVDDNVIPSVETVLLAEHLKGKARVHGVLSGLITHAEVNRSANSTEAWRLINFWRALFAQ
;
A
#
# COMPACT_ATOMS: atom_id res chain seq x y z
N VAL A 1 4.94 7.00 15.36
CA VAL A 1 4.97 5.51 15.49
C VAL A 1 6.24 4.95 14.85
N ILE A 2 6.48 5.07 13.50
CA ILE A 2 7.69 4.49 12.86
C ILE A 2 8.96 5.12 13.47
N GLU A 3 9.03 6.44 13.56
CA GLU A 3 10.18 7.15 14.17
C GLU A 3 10.44 6.72 15.61
N ASP A 4 9.38 6.53 16.40
CA ASP A 4 9.51 6.12 17.80
C ASP A 4 10.03 4.69 17.90
N ALA A 5 9.54 3.80 17.03
CA ALA A 5 10.02 2.43 16.93
C ALA A 5 11.50 2.38 16.53
N VAL A 6 11.92 3.17 15.52
CA VAL A 6 13.33 3.25 15.09
C VAL A 6 14.20 3.74 16.23
N ARG A 7 13.84 4.85 16.89
CA ARG A 7 14.60 5.39 18.03
C ARG A 7 14.72 4.38 19.15
N TRP A 8 13.57 3.81 19.57
CA TRP A 8 13.56 2.84 20.65
C TRP A 8 14.43 1.62 20.33
N THR A 9 14.27 1.03 19.13
CA THR A 9 15.00 -0.19 18.74
C THR A 9 16.49 0.08 18.62
N SER A 10 16.91 1.19 18.01
CA SER A 10 18.34 1.52 17.84
C SER A 10 19.04 1.82 19.15
N ASP A 11 18.31 2.23 20.20
CA ASP A 11 18.86 2.52 21.52
C ASP A 11 18.92 1.28 22.43
N GLN A 12 18.43 0.10 21.99
CA GLN A 12 18.40 -1.13 22.80
C GLN A 12 19.70 -1.95 22.66
N PRO A 13 20.51 -2.10 23.71
CA PRO A 13 21.77 -2.84 23.63
C PRO A 13 21.62 -4.31 23.23
N GLN A 14 20.47 -4.94 23.55
CA GLN A 14 20.21 -6.35 23.24
C GLN A 14 20.12 -6.66 21.77
N PHE A 15 19.87 -5.67 20.91
CA PHE A 15 19.79 -5.88 19.46
C PHE A 15 21.15 -5.79 18.77
N HIS A 16 22.23 -5.43 19.50
CA HIS A 16 23.60 -5.34 18.99
C HIS A 16 23.70 -4.60 17.64
N THR A 17 22.89 -3.56 17.46
CA THR A 17 22.95 -2.71 16.29
C THR A 17 24.07 -1.69 16.45
N ASP A 18 24.74 -1.31 15.36
CA ASP A 18 25.70 -0.19 15.35
C ASP A 18 24.98 1.18 15.46
N GLY A 19 23.85 1.22 16.17
CA GLY A 19 22.94 2.36 16.24
C GLY A 19 22.07 2.53 15.01
N LYS A 20 22.11 1.57 14.08
CA LYS A 20 21.29 1.58 12.86
C LYS A 20 20.44 0.32 12.74
N ILE A 21 19.24 0.48 12.20
CA ILE A 21 18.30 -0.61 11.97
C ILE A 21 17.73 -0.56 10.55
N GLY A 22 17.39 -1.72 9.98
CA GLY A 22 16.62 -1.81 8.76
C GLY A 22 15.15 -1.54 9.02
N VAL A 23 14.48 -0.81 8.13
CA VAL A 23 13.05 -0.54 8.18
C VAL A 23 12.38 -1.20 6.96
N ILE A 24 11.41 -2.06 7.21
CA ILE A 24 10.64 -2.74 6.15
C ILE A 24 9.17 -2.38 6.31
N GLY A 25 8.57 -1.88 5.23
CA GLY A 25 7.14 -1.62 5.17
C GLY A 25 6.49 -2.37 4.02
N ILE A 26 5.25 -2.83 4.23
CA ILE A 26 4.46 -3.55 3.23
C ILE A 26 3.23 -2.72 2.90
N SER A 27 2.83 -2.68 1.62
CA SER A 27 1.66 -1.93 1.16
C SER A 27 1.80 -0.44 1.51
N PHE A 28 0.78 0.24 1.98
CA PHE A 28 0.85 1.66 2.37
C PHE A 28 1.98 1.96 3.38
N SER A 29 2.30 1.03 4.28
CA SER A 29 3.41 1.22 5.22
C SER A 29 4.77 1.23 4.52
N GLY A 30 4.89 0.68 3.31
CA GLY A 30 6.09 0.74 2.48
C GLY A 30 6.45 2.19 2.12
N GLY A 31 5.48 2.94 1.58
CA GLY A 31 5.66 4.37 1.31
C GLY A 31 5.94 5.17 2.58
N LEU A 32 5.15 4.95 3.63
CA LEU A 32 5.33 5.64 4.92
C LEU A 32 6.70 5.34 5.58
N SER A 33 7.26 4.16 5.37
CA SER A 33 8.60 3.80 5.85
C SER A 33 9.69 4.61 5.15
N ILE A 34 9.54 4.85 3.83
CA ILE A 34 10.47 5.71 3.07
C ILE A 34 10.37 7.15 3.57
N VAL A 35 9.15 7.68 3.76
CA VAL A 35 8.94 9.01 4.34
C VAL A 35 9.62 9.13 5.71
N ALA A 36 9.41 8.15 6.59
CA ALA A 36 10.02 8.16 7.93
C ALA A 36 11.54 8.12 7.87
N ALA A 37 12.11 7.26 7.01
CA ALA A 37 13.56 7.11 6.87
C ALA A 37 14.26 8.39 6.35
N GLY A 38 13.54 9.30 5.69
CA GLY A 38 14.06 10.60 5.25
C GLY A 38 14.04 11.68 6.34
N ARG A 39 13.35 11.46 7.47
CA ARG A 39 13.19 12.49 8.52
C ARG A 39 14.47 12.67 9.33
N GLU A 40 14.83 13.93 9.59
CA GLU A 40 16.04 14.31 10.36
C GLU A 40 16.16 13.60 11.70
N SER A 41 15.03 13.33 12.36
CA SER A 41 14.99 12.72 13.68
C SER A 41 15.54 11.29 13.73
N ILE A 42 15.57 10.57 12.59
CA ILE A 42 15.98 9.15 12.55
C ILE A 42 16.83 8.76 11.34
N ARG A 43 17.00 9.62 10.32
CA ARG A 43 17.68 9.26 9.06
C ARG A 43 19.08 8.66 9.24
N ASP A 44 19.80 9.09 10.28
CA ASP A 44 21.15 8.59 10.60
C ASP A 44 21.13 7.24 11.33
N ARG A 45 19.96 6.81 11.81
CA ARG A 45 19.71 5.54 12.51
C ARG A 45 19.13 4.44 11.60
N VAL A 46 18.94 4.74 10.32
CA VAL A 46 18.41 3.77 9.33
C VAL A 46 19.58 3.17 8.56
N ALA A 47 19.71 1.85 8.57
CA ALA A 47 20.68 1.10 7.76
C ALA A 47 20.20 0.97 6.31
N PHE A 48 18.95 0.61 6.13
CA PHE A 48 18.24 0.58 4.85
C PHE A 48 16.74 0.76 5.06
N VAL A 49 16.03 1.14 4.02
CA VAL A 49 14.56 1.11 4.00
C VAL A 49 14.07 0.27 2.84
N MET A 50 13.11 -0.63 3.11
CA MET A 50 12.49 -1.45 2.07
C MET A 50 10.98 -1.16 2.02
N SER A 51 10.49 -0.91 0.81
CA SER A 51 9.08 -0.84 0.48
C SER A 51 8.68 -2.04 -0.35
N PHE A 52 7.75 -2.84 0.15
CA PHE A 52 7.14 -3.93 -0.59
C PHE A 52 5.71 -3.55 -0.97
N GLY A 53 5.45 -3.35 -2.26
CA GLY A 53 4.14 -2.96 -2.77
C GLY A 53 3.65 -1.62 -2.25
N GLY A 54 4.56 -0.66 -2.01
CA GLY A 54 4.21 0.64 -1.46
C GLY A 54 3.97 1.72 -2.51
N HIS A 55 3.33 2.82 -2.10
CA HIS A 55 3.05 3.96 -2.95
C HIS A 55 4.23 4.94 -3.02
N GLY A 56 4.33 5.67 -4.11
CA GLY A 56 5.20 6.84 -4.28
C GLY A 56 4.46 8.14 -3.94
N ASP A 57 3.21 8.28 -4.40
CA ASP A 57 2.28 9.37 -4.04
C ASP A 57 0.97 8.80 -3.52
N LEU A 58 0.61 9.14 -2.27
CA LEU A 58 -0.60 8.62 -1.62
C LEU A 58 -1.87 9.08 -2.33
N SER A 59 -1.93 10.33 -2.80
CA SER A 59 -3.10 10.85 -3.49
C SER A 59 -3.34 10.11 -4.81
N ARG A 60 -2.27 9.80 -5.54
CA ARG A 60 -2.33 9.02 -6.78
C ARG A 60 -2.80 7.57 -6.52
N ALA A 61 -2.30 6.93 -5.46
CA ALA A 61 -2.74 5.60 -5.07
C ALA A 61 -4.22 5.57 -4.64
N LEU A 62 -4.70 6.58 -3.91
CA LEU A 62 -6.11 6.70 -3.53
C LEU A 62 -7.01 6.97 -4.75
N HIS A 63 -6.55 7.81 -5.69
CA HIS A 63 -7.27 8.02 -6.96
C HIS A 63 -7.44 6.70 -7.72
N TYR A 64 -6.36 5.92 -7.87
CA TYR A 64 -6.46 4.60 -8.50
C TYR A 64 -7.46 3.69 -7.79
N LEU A 65 -7.41 3.57 -6.48
CA LEU A 65 -8.33 2.72 -5.72
C LEU A 65 -9.80 3.10 -5.94
N THR A 66 -10.09 4.38 -6.16
CA THR A 66 -11.46 4.87 -6.26
C THR A 66 -11.97 5.02 -7.70
N SER A 67 -11.09 5.16 -8.68
CA SER A 67 -11.45 5.32 -10.10
C SER A 67 -11.07 4.14 -10.99
N GLY A 68 -10.07 3.36 -10.59
CA GLY A 68 -9.40 2.37 -11.47
C GLY A 68 -8.41 3.00 -12.45
N GLU A 69 -8.24 4.34 -12.43
CA GLU A 69 -7.35 5.04 -13.34
C GLU A 69 -5.95 5.18 -12.74
N VAL A 70 -4.94 4.81 -13.50
CA VAL A 70 -3.53 4.98 -13.16
C VAL A 70 -3.07 6.34 -13.68
N LEU A 71 -2.76 7.27 -12.76
CA LEU A 71 -2.24 8.58 -13.11
C LEU A 71 -0.70 8.55 -13.22
N GLY A 72 -0.15 9.37 -14.13
CA GLY A 72 1.29 9.54 -14.33
C GLY A 72 1.70 9.35 -15.80
N ASP A 73 3.00 9.53 -16.07
CA ASP A 73 3.57 9.29 -17.40
C ASP A 73 3.80 7.78 -17.59
N LEU A 74 2.77 7.09 -18.09
CA LEU A 74 2.81 5.64 -18.32
C LEU A 74 3.83 5.23 -19.39
N ASP A 75 4.15 6.08 -20.36
CA ASP A 75 5.15 5.79 -21.37
C ASP A 75 6.57 5.85 -20.79
N SER A 76 6.83 6.80 -19.92
CA SER A 76 8.06 6.85 -19.13
C SER A 76 8.14 5.67 -18.16
N ALA A 77 7.06 5.39 -17.46
CA ALA A 77 6.96 4.26 -16.53
C ALA A 77 7.24 2.91 -17.24
N LYS A 78 6.74 2.74 -18.46
CA LYS A 78 6.97 1.53 -19.26
C LYS A 78 8.46 1.33 -19.61
N ARG A 79 9.17 2.39 -20.00
CA ARG A 79 10.61 2.32 -20.25
C ARG A 79 11.41 2.02 -18.99
N SER A 80 11.00 2.57 -17.86
CA SER A 80 11.67 2.38 -16.57
C SER A 80 11.35 1.04 -15.93
N SER A 81 10.18 0.44 -16.21
CA SER A 81 9.83 -0.90 -15.73
C SER A 81 10.80 -1.97 -16.27
N GLU A 82 11.29 -1.83 -17.51
CA GLU A 82 12.28 -2.73 -18.08
C GLU A 82 13.58 -2.76 -17.26
N VAL A 83 14.02 -1.58 -16.76
CA VAL A 83 15.19 -1.47 -15.88
C VAL A 83 14.94 -2.17 -14.54
N LEU A 84 13.71 -2.14 -14.04
CA LEU A 84 13.30 -2.83 -12.82
C LEU A 84 12.96 -4.32 -13.03
N GLY A 85 13.05 -4.79 -14.27
CA GLY A 85 12.94 -6.21 -14.59
C GLY A 85 11.57 -6.68 -15.07
N ALA A 86 10.65 -5.79 -15.35
CA ALA A 86 9.35 -6.11 -15.95
C ALA A 86 9.25 -5.56 -17.38
N ASP A 87 8.62 -6.31 -18.26
CA ASP A 87 8.33 -5.94 -19.64
C ASP A 87 7.04 -5.10 -19.77
N HIS A 88 6.26 -5.00 -18.70
CA HIS A 88 5.05 -4.19 -18.61
C HIS A 88 4.79 -3.72 -17.18
N VAL A 89 3.89 -2.76 -17.07
CA VAL A 89 3.26 -2.35 -15.82
C VAL A 89 1.81 -2.82 -15.89
N GLY A 90 1.39 -3.68 -14.97
CA GLY A 90 0.03 -4.18 -14.92
C GLY A 90 -0.94 -3.05 -14.57
N VAL A 91 -2.03 -2.96 -15.34
CA VAL A 91 -3.16 -2.07 -15.02
C VAL A 91 -4.39 -2.95 -14.86
N HIS A 92 -4.85 -3.09 -13.65
CA HIS A 92 -5.97 -3.94 -13.26
C HIS A 92 -7.08 -3.10 -12.61
N PRO A 93 -8.33 -3.56 -12.63
CA PRO A 93 -9.36 -2.97 -11.77
C PRO A 93 -8.92 -3.03 -10.30
N PRO A 94 -9.20 -1.98 -9.50
CA PRO A 94 -8.81 -1.95 -8.10
C PRO A 94 -9.51 -3.06 -7.31
N HIS A 95 -8.80 -3.60 -6.32
CA HIS A 95 -9.30 -4.65 -5.46
C HIS A 95 -10.38 -4.11 -4.50
N ASP A 96 -11.48 -4.84 -4.33
CA ASP A 96 -12.60 -4.51 -3.44
C ASP A 96 -12.16 -4.26 -1.98
N TYR A 97 -11.21 -5.04 -1.48
CA TYR A 97 -10.59 -4.85 -0.16
C TYR A 97 -9.99 -3.44 -0.01
N GLY A 98 -9.28 -2.95 -1.03
CA GLY A 98 -8.69 -1.59 -1.01
C GLY A 98 -9.75 -0.51 -0.84
N LEU A 99 -10.87 -0.62 -1.57
CA LEU A 99 -12.00 0.30 -1.44
C LEU A 99 -12.69 0.23 -0.06
N ALA A 100 -12.83 -0.97 0.51
CA ALA A 100 -13.36 -1.12 1.87
C ALA A 100 -12.47 -0.40 2.90
N VAL A 101 -11.14 -0.51 2.77
CA VAL A 101 -10.18 0.22 3.63
C VAL A 101 -10.29 1.73 3.41
N VAL A 102 -10.43 2.20 2.17
CA VAL A 102 -10.64 3.63 1.89
C VAL A 102 -11.94 4.13 2.53
N LEU A 103 -13.06 3.41 2.36
CA LEU A 103 -14.32 3.76 3.00
C LEU A 103 -14.20 3.80 4.52
N LEU A 104 -13.52 2.83 5.14
CA LEU A 104 -13.30 2.80 6.59
C LEU A 104 -12.61 4.07 7.09
N ASN A 105 -11.57 4.53 6.36
CA ASN A 105 -10.79 5.70 6.74
C ASN A 105 -11.46 7.04 6.38
N LEU A 106 -12.42 7.04 5.48
CA LEU A 106 -13.14 8.24 5.03
C LEU A 106 -14.61 8.24 5.44
N ALA A 107 -15.03 7.33 6.32
CA ALA A 107 -16.42 7.19 6.73
C ALA A 107 -17.00 8.51 7.28
N ASP A 108 -16.22 9.26 8.07
CA ASP A 108 -16.59 10.55 8.63
C ASP A 108 -16.84 11.67 7.59
N ARG A 109 -16.47 11.43 6.34
CA ARG A 109 -16.64 12.37 5.22
C ARG A 109 -17.78 12.00 4.27
N VAL A 110 -18.31 10.79 4.40
CA VAL A 110 -19.32 10.26 3.46
C VAL A 110 -20.63 9.86 4.15
N VAL A 111 -20.63 9.73 5.49
CA VAL A 111 -21.85 9.48 6.27
C VAL A 111 -21.99 10.43 7.45
N PRO A 112 -23.21 10.63 8.01
CA PRO A 112 -23.44 11.38 9.24
C PRO A 112 -22.61 10.83 10.41
N ALA A 113 -22.24 11.71 11.35
CA ALA A 113 -21.34 11.40 12.46
C ALA A 113 -21.81 10.22 13.34
N ASP A 114 -23.13 10.08 13.55
CA ASP A 114 -23.75 8.99 14.30
C ASP A 114 -23.71 7.64 13.56
N GLN A 115 -23.47 7.66 12.25
CA GLN A 115 -23.37 6.46 11.41
C GLN A 115 -21.93 5.96 11.23
N VAL A 116 -20.91 6.78 11.52
CA VAL A 116 -19.49 6.42 11.32
C VAL A 116 -19.13 5.14 12.09
N GLY A 117 -19.41 5.08 13.39
CA GLY A 117 -19.11 3.92 14.22
C GLY A 117 -19.82 2.63 13.74
N PRO A 118 -21.16 2.65 13.54
CA PRO A 118 -21.86 1.51 12.98
C PRO A 118 -21.35 1.04 11.62
N LEU A 119 -21.09 1.96 10.69
CA LEU A 119 -20.53 1.61 9.37
C LEU A 119 -19.13 0.98 9.50
N SER A 120 -18.24 1.60 10.28
CA SER A 120 -16.88 1.09 10.53
C SER A 120 -16.90 -0.34 11.08
N LYS A 121 -17.80 -0.62 12.04
CA LYS A 121 -17.98 -1.97 12.58
C LYS A 121 -18.35 -3.01 11.50
N GLY A 122 -19.22 -2.63 10.56
CA GLY A 122 -19.58 -3.51 9.44
C GLY A 122 -18.41 -3.77 8.51
N ILE A 123 -17.65 -2.72 8.18
CA ILE A 123 -16.46 -2.82 7.33
C ILE A 123 -15.38 -3.66 8.00
N ASP A 124 -15.11 -3.46 9.30
CA ASP A 124 -14.14 -4.27 10.07
C ASP A 124 -14.51 -5.76 10.03
N GLY A 125 -15.81 -6.08 10.16
CA GLY A 125 -16.30 -7.45 10.03
C GLY A 125 -16.07 -8.03 8.62
N PHE A 126 -16.29 -7.24 7.57
CA PHE A 126 -16.00 -7.65 6.19
C PHE A 126 -14.49 -7.88 5.96
N LEU A 127 -13.64 -6.99 6.48
CA LEU A 127 -12.18 -7.12 6.38
C LEU A 127 -11.67 -8.36 7.14
N LEU A 128 -12.24 -8.63 8.33
CA LEU A 128 -11.96 -9.87 9.07
C LEU A 128 -12.36 -11.10 8.27
N ALA A 129 -13.56 -11.11 7.69
CA ALA A 129 -14.02 -12.23 6.85
C ALA A 129 -13.12 -12.43 5.62
N SER A 130 -12.67 -11.32 4.99
CA SER A 130 -11.73 -11.36 3.86
C SER A 130 -10.38 -11.95 4.25
N SER A 131 -9.85 -11.59 5.42
CA SER A 131 -8.62 -12.18 5.97
C SER A 131 -8.78 -13.68 6.28
N LEU A 132 -9.90 -14.06 6.89
CA LEU A 132 -10.21 -15.47 7.16
C LEU A 132 -10.39 -16.28 5.88
N ALA A 133 -10.91 -15.68 4.82
CA ALA A 133 -11.10 -16.37 3.54
C ALA A 133 -9.77 -16.89 2.96
N VAL A 134 -8.66 -16.23 3.25
CA VAL A 134 -7.31 -16.67 2.85
C VAL A 134 -6.76 -17.75 3.77
N THR A 135 -6.94 -17.59 5.08
CA THR A 135 -6.28 -18.45 6.09
C THR A 135 -7.16 -19.59 6.58
N GLU A 136 -8.46 -19.36 6.75
CA GLU A 136 -9.44 -20.29 7.33
C GLU A 136 -10.80 -20.14 6.62
N PRO A 137 -10.94 -20.55 5.33
CA PRO A 137 -12.14 -20.27 4.51
C PRO A 137 -13.47 -20.70 5.15
N ALA A 138 -13.49 -21.81 5.89
CA ALA A 138 -14.69 -22.29 6.56
C ALA A 138 -15.18 -21.33 7.66
N LYS A 139 -14.28 -20.57 8.29
CA LYS A 139 -14.63 -19.56 9.29
C LYS A 139 -15.06 -18.23 8.67
N ALA A 140 -14.64 -17.95 7.43
CA ALA A 140 -15.01 -16.71 6.74
C ALA A 140 -16.50 -16.66 6.40
N ILE A 141 -17.07 -17.78 5.95
CA ILE A 141 -18.47 -17.87 5.47
C ILE A 141 -19.48 -17.31 6.49
N PRO A 142 -19.51 -17.78 7.75
CA PRO A 142 -20.47 -17.26 8.71
C PRO A 142 -20.28 -15.77 9.03
N VAL A 143 -19.05 -15.25 8.97
CA VAL A 143 -18.78 -13.83 9.20
C VAL A 143 -19.31 -12.98 8.03
N PHE A 144 -19.11 -13.39 6.77
CA PHE A 144 -19.72 -12.70 5.63
C PHE A 144 -21.26 -12.68 5.73
N GLU A 145 -21.89 -13.81 6.11
CA GLU A 145 -23.34 -13.86 6.29
C GLU A 145 -23.83 -13.00 7.47
N GLU A 146 -23.03 -12.89 8.53
CA GLU A 146 -23.32 -11.95 9.62
C GLU A 146 -23.26 -10.51 9.13
N MET A 147 -22.27 -10.12 8.34
CA MET A 147 -22.13 -8.76 7.82
C MET A 147 -23.26 -8.40 6.85
N LYS A 148 -23.76 -9.33 6.05
CA LYS A 148 -24.96 -9.13 5.22
C LYS A 148 -26.21 -8.86 6.08
N ARG A 149 -26.40 -9.59 7.17
CA ARG A 149 -27.51 -9.32 8.10
C ARG A 149 -27.32 -8.01 8.86
N TYR A 150 -26.09 -7.71 9.27
CA TYR A 150 -25.76 -6.47 9.95
C TYR A 150 -26.07 -5.23 9.09
N GLN A 151 -25.77 -5.29 7.80
CA GLN A 151 -26.10 -4.24 6.83
C GLN A 151 -27.56 -3.80 6.92
N GLU A 152 -28.51 -4.73 7.06
CA GLU A 152 -29.96 -4.42 7.13
C GLU A 152 -30.35 -3.59 8.37
N THR A 153 -29.50 -3.56 9.38
CA THR A 153 -29.70 -2.77 10.60
C THR A 153 -29.21 -1.33 10.48
N LEU A 154 -28.43 -1.02 9.44
CA LEU A 154 -27.86 0.30 9.24
C LEU A 154 -28.87 1.28 8.62
N PRO A 155 -28.83 2.56 9.01
CA PRO A 155 -29.59 3.61 8.34
C PRO A 155 -28.94 3.97 6.99
N GLU A 156 -29.69 4.67 6.12
CA GLU A 156 -29.13 5.27 4.92
C GLU A 156 -28.30 6.52 5.27
N PRO A 157 -27.15 6.77 4.58
CA PRO A 157 -26.62 6.03 3.44
C PRO A 157 -25.72 4.84 3.79
N SER A 158 -25.43 4.61 5.07
CA SER A 158 -24.50 3.53 5.53
C SER A 158 -24.96 2.15 5.09
N ARG A 159 -26.26 1.89 5.03
CA ARG A 159 -26.81 0.61 4.53
C ARG A 159 -26.40 0.38 3.09
N THR A 160 -26.61 1.36 2.24
CA THR A 160 -26.24 1.28 0.81
C THR A 160 -24.73 1.09 0.65
N TYR A 161 -23.89 1.82 1.39
CA TYR A 161 -22.44 1.68 1.27
C TYR A 161 -21.95 0.34 1.78
N MET A 162 -22.51 -0.17 2.88
CA MET A 162 -22.20 -1.51 3.37
C MET A 162 -22.66 -2.61 2.40
N GLN A 163 -23.78 -2.39 1.68
CA GLN A 163 -24.21 -3.27 0.60
C GLN A 163 -23.14 -3.31 -0.51
N TYR A 164 -22.62 -2.17 -0.95
CA TYR A 164 -21.58 -2.14 -1.97
C TYR A 164 -20.31 -2.88 -1.51
N VAL A 165 -19.95 -2.78 -0.23
CA VAL A 165 -18.83 -3.55 0.36
C VAL A 165 -19.13 -5.05 0.31
N ASN A 166 -20.29 -5.49 0.81
CA ASN A 166 -20.68 -6.91 0.86
C ASN A 166 -20.80 -7.53 -0.54
N ASP A 167 -21.29 -6.76 -1.52
CA ASP A 167 -21.47 -7.19 -2.91
C ASP A 167 -20.18 -7.05 -3.74
N ARG A 168 -19.10 -6.50 -3.14
CA ARG A 168 -17.82 -6.21 -3.82
C ARG A 168 -18.00 -5.32 -5.05
N ALA A 169 -18.99 -4.41 -4.99
CA ALA A 169 -19.42 -3.55 -6.09
C ALA A 169 -18.49 -2.32 -6.20
N VAL A 170 -17.27 -2.54 -6.69
CA VAL A 170 -16.23 -1.53 -6.87
C VAL A 170 -16.71 -0.38 -7.75
N ASP A 171 -17.44 -0.71 -8.82
CA ASP A 171 -18.05 0.22 -9.78
C ASP A 171 -19.08 1.18 -9.17
N LYS A 172 -19.67 0.80 -8.03
CA LYS A 172 -20.66 1.62 -7.31
C LYS A 172 -20.02 2.40 -6.16
N LEU A 173 -19.12 1.76 -5.42
CA LEU A 173 -18.48 2.37 -4.25
C LEU A 173 -17.40 3.39 -4.67
N GLY A 174 -16.64 3.10 -5.72
CA GLY A 174 -15.58 3.99 -6.23
C GLY A 174 -16.06 5.41 -6.49
N PRO A 175 -17.14 5.63 -7.30
CA PRO A 175 -17.68 6.96 -7.56
C PRO A 175 -18.16 7.74 -6.31
N VAL A 176 -18.55 7.05 -5.24
CA VAL A 176 -18.89 7.69 -3.96
C VAL A 176 -17.65 8.24 -3.28
N LEU A 177 -16.54 7.50 -3.32
CA LEU A 177 -15.31 7.83 -2.61
C LEU A 177 -14.37 8.76 -3.41
N LEU A 178 -14.41 8.71 -4.73
CA LEU A 178 -13.50 9.45 -5.61
C LEU A 178 -13.46 10.97 -5.32
N PRO A 179 -14.59 11.70 -5.19
CA PRO A 179 -14.54 13.14 -4.91
C PRO A 179 -13.87 13.47 -3.56
N VAL A 180 -14.06 12.57 -2.57
CA VAL A 180 -13.46 12.74 -1.24
C VAL A 180 -11.98 12.42 -1.27
N ALA A 181 -11.60 11.32 -1.93
CA ALA A 181 -10.20 10.93 -2.09
C ALA A 181 -9.39 11.99 -2.85
N ASP A 182 -9.91 12.50 -3.96
CA ASP A 182 -9.27 13.57 -4.74
C ASP A 182 -9.16 14.88 -3.96
N GLY A 183 -10.14 15.19 -3.12
CA GLY A 183 -10.11 16.34 -2.22
C GLY A 183 -9.02 16.27 -1.16
N LEU A 184 -8.50 15.07 -0.86
CA LEU A 184 -7.44 14.90 0.13
C LEU A 184 -6.06 15.38 -0.35
N LYS A 185 -5.82 15.48 -1.66
CA LYS A 185 -4.52 15.90 -2.21
C LYS A 185 -4.00 17.22 -1.63
N ASP A 186 -4.92 18.15 -1.32
CA ASP A 186 -4.63 19.48 -0.79
C ASP A 186 -4.86 19.55 0.73
N TYR A 187 -5.25 18.43 1.38
CA TYR A 187 -5.51 18.42 2.81
C TYR A 187 -4.20 18.51 3.61
N PRO A 188 -4.13 19.37 4.65
CA PRO A 188 -2.94 19.53 5.46
C PRO A 188 -2.41 18.20 5.99
N GLY A 189 -1.15 17.88 5.74
CA GLY A 189 -0.51 16.64 6.16
C GLY A 189 -0.50 15.52 5.10
N MET A 190 -1.39 15.54 4.11
CA MET A 190 -1.41 14.49 3.07
C MET A 190 -0.14 14.46 2.19
N PRO A 191 0.40 15.61 1.71
CA PRO A 191 1.65 15.59 0.96
C PRO A 191 2.81 14.94 1.70
N GLN A 192 2.87 15.12 3.04
CA GLN A 192 3.92 14.54 3.88
C GLN A 192 3.82 13.03 4.08
N LEU A 193 2.77 12.39 3.58
CA LEU A 193 2.60 10.93 3.57
C LEU A 193 3.06 10.30 2.25
N SER A 194 3.52 11.11 1.30
CA SER A 194 3.99 10.69 -0.02
C SER A 194 5.52 10.73 -0.11
N PRO A 195 6.21 9.61 -0.37
CA PRO A 195 7.66 9.58 -0.57
C PRO A 195 8.17 10.60 -1.59
N GLU A 196 7.45 10.79 -2.70
CA GLU A 196 7.83 11.76 -3.75
C GLU A 196 7.80 13.21 -3.29
N ARG A 197 7.15 13.50 -2.16
CA ARG A 197 7.03 14.86 -1.58
C ARG A 197 7.82 15.00 -0.27
N ALA A 198 8.48 13.93 0.17
CA ALA A 198 9.27 13.89 1.39
C ALA A 198 10.77 14.05 1.12
N THR A 199 11.55 14.33 2.14
CA THR A 199 13.00 14.30 2.05
C THR A 199 13.47 12.88 1.75
N PRO A 200 14.29 12.67 0.69
CA PRO A 200 14.82 11.34 0.38
C PRO A 200 15.67 10.77 1.51
N PRO A 201 15.59 9.44 1.77
CA PRO A 201 16.46 8.79 2.76
C PRO A 201 17.94 8.91 2.42
N LEU A 202 18.80 9.01 3.44
CA LEU A 202 20.24 8.84 3.29
C LEU A 202 20.62 7.36 3.11
N ALA A 203 19.85 6.49 3.73
CA ALA A 203 20.00 5.04 3.66
C ALA A 203 19.59 4.50 2.26
N PRO A 204 20.12 3.35 1.84
CA PRO A 204 19.67 2.67 0.63
C PRO A 204 18.17 2.36 0.66
N VAL A 205 17.51 2.58 -0.48
CA VAL A 205 16.08 2.31 -0.67
C VAL A 205 15.91 1.06 -1.52
N PHE A 206 15.19 0.08 -0.98
CA PHE A 206 14.84 -1.16 -1.66
C PHE A 206 13.35 -1.15 -2.01
N LEU A 207 13.05 -1.30 -3.30
CA LEU A 207 11.69 -1.28 -3.83
C LEU A 207 11.37 -2.63 -4.45
N LEU A 208 10.43 -3.37 -3.87
CA LEU A 208 9.94 -4.64 -4.41
C LEU A 208 8.44 -4.52 -4.66
N HIS A 209 7.99 -4.87 -5.86
CA HIS A 209 6.56 -4.77 -6.19
C HIS A 209 6.12 -5.90 -7.12
N GLY A 210 4.89 -6.39 -6.92
CA GLY A 210 4.24 -7.28 -7.85
C GLY A 210 3.78 -6.53 -9.10
N VAL A 211 4.07 -7.07 -10.29
CA VAL A 211 3.69 -6.42 -11.56
C VAL A 211 2.18 -6.22 -11.65
N ASP A 212 1.42 -7.23 -11.23
CA ASP A 212 -0.05 -7.30 -11.31
C ASP A 212 -0.73 -6.88 -9.99
N ASP A 213 -0.09 -6.04 -9.17
CA ASP A 213 -0.70 -5.54 -7.94
C ASP A 213 -1.90 -4.65 -8.25
N ASN A 214 -3.08 -5.03 -7.77
CA ASN A 214 -4.35 -4.33 -7.95
C ASN A 214 -4.86 -3.60 -6.70
N VAL A 215 -4.01 -3.48 -5.68
CA VAL A 215 -4.26 -2.66 -4.48
C VAL A 215 -3.48 -1.34 -4.58
N ILE A 216 -2.16 -1.45 -4.80
CA ILE A 216 -1.30 -0.31 -5.14
C ILE A 216 -0.64 -0.66 -6.47
N PRO A 217 -0.91 0.07 -7.56
CA PRO A 217 -0.41 -0.31 -8.88
C PRO A 217 1.12 -0.21 -8.93
N SER A 218 1.77 -1.15 -9.59
CA SER A 218 3.23 -1.25 -9.66
C SER A 218 3.90 -0.01 -10.28
N VAL A 219 3.13 0.80 -11.02
CA VAL A 219 3.58 2.11 -11.53
C VAL A 219 4.05 3.04 -10.41
N GLU A 220 3.49 2.92 -9.22
CA GLU A 220 3.90 3.71 -8.05
C GLU A 220 5.38 3.49 -7.70
N THR A 221 5.83 2.23 -7.74
CA THR A 221 7.25 1.89 -7.54
C THR A 221 8.13 2.43 -8.67
N VAL A 222 7.66 2.38 -9.91
CA VAL A 222 8.43 2.90 -11.06
C VAL A 222 8.63 4.41 -10.95
N LEU A 223 7.54 5.15 -10.71
CA LEU A 223 7.59 6.61 -10.56
C LEU A 223 8.43 7.04 -9.36
N LEU A 224 8.32 6.30 -8.26
CA LEU A 224 9.14 6.55 -7.08
C LEU A 224 10.64 6.29 -7.34
N ALA A 225 10.97 5.21 -8.04
CA ALA A 225 12.36 4.92 -8.42
C ALA A 225 12.96 6.03 -9.30
N GLU A 226 12.19 6.51 -10.28
CA GLU A 226 12.58 7.67 -11.11
C GLU A 226 12.74 8.95 -10.27
N HIS A 227 11.80 9.22 -9.36
CA HIS A 227 11.88 10.38 -8.48
C HIS A 227 13.12 10.37 -7.59
N LEU A 228 13.50 9.19 -7.09
CA LEU A 228 14.65 9.03 -6.21
C LEU A 228 16.00 8.97 -6.96
N LYS A 229 15.99 8.85 -8.29
CA LYS A 229 17.20 8.79 -9.12
C LYS A 229 18.09 10.01 -8.90
N GLY A 230 19.34 9.76 -8.56
CA GLY A 230 20.29 10.81 -8.20
C GLY A 230 20.11 11.47 -6.82
N LYS A 231 19.07 11.09 -6.09
CA LYS A 231 18.77 11.60 -4.72
C LYS A 231 19.04 10.56 -3.64
N ALA A 232 18.87 9.29 -3.96
CA ALA A 232 19.12 8.16 -3.05
C ALA A 232 19.69 6.97 -3.83
N ARG A 233 20.31 6.03 -3.12
CA ARG A 233 20.74 4.74 -3.71
C ARG A 233 19.53 3.82 -3.76
N VAL A 234 18.99 3.53 -4.95
CA VAL A 234 17.79 2.73 -5.15
C VAL A 234 18.14 1.35 -5.72
N HIS A 235 17.57 0.32 -5.12
CA HIS A 235 17.53 -1.05 -5.62
C HIS A 235 16.07 -1.42 -5.86
N GLY A 236 15.64 -1.54 -7.10
CA GLY A 236 14.25 -1.83 -7.44
C GLY A 236 14.10 -3.13 -8.21
N VAL A 237 13.02 -3.87 -7.91
CA VAL A 237 12.60 -5.06 -8.67
C VAL A 237 11.09 -5.07 -8.78
N LEU A 238 10.59 -5.21 -10.02
CA LEU A 238 9.23 -5.61 -10.32
C LEU A 238 9.21 -7.12 -10.62
N SER A 239 8.25 -7.85 -10.06
CA SER A 239 8.18 -9.30 -10.20
C SER A 239 6.77 -9.78 -10.53
N GLY A 240 6.61 -10.58 -11.58
CA GLY A 240 5.39 -11.29 -11.89
C GLY A 240 5.15 -12.52 -11.00
N LEU A 241 6.13 -12.91 -10.18
CA LEU A 241 6.00 -14.00 -9.20
C LEU A 241 5.25 -13.59 -7.95
N ILE A 242 5.11 -12.28 -7.73
CA ILE A 242 4.53 -11.69 -6.54
C ILE A 242 3.26 -10.95 -6.97
N THR A 243 2.15 -11.26 -6.30
CA THR A 243 0.96 -10.41 -6.28
C THR A 243 0.98 -9.56 -5.01
N HIS A 244 -0.08 -8.82 -4.70
CA HIS A 244 -0.08 -7.97 -3.48
C HIS A 244 0.21 -8.78 -2.19
N ALA A 245 -0.12 -10.06 -2.13
CA ALA A 245 0.07 -10.89 -0.93
C ALA A 245 0.43 -12.36 -1.21
N GLU A 246 0.56 -12.81 -2.45
CA GLU A 246 0.73 -14.22 -2.78
C GLU A 246 1.86 -14.46 -3.79
N VAL A 247 2.55 -15.62 -3.67
CA VAL A 247 3.52 -16.12 -4.65
C VAL A 247 2.79 -17.14 -5.51
N ASN A 248 2.46 -16.83 -6.75
CA ASN A 248 1.47 -17.60 -7.50
C ASN A 248 1.85 -18.07 -8.90
N ARG A 249 3.12 -18.05 -9.32
CA ARG A 249 3.53 -18.53 -10.66
C ARG A 249 4.83 -19.31 -10.65
N SER A 250 4.99 -20.20 -11.65
CA SER A 250 6.25 -20.88 -11.92
C SER A 250 7.32 -19.86 -12.32
N ALA A 251 8.38 -19.76 -11.53
CA ALA A 251 9.48 -18.83 -11.74
C ALA A 251 10.18 -19.02 -13.08
N ASN A 252 10.31 -17.96 -13.85
CA ASN A 252 11.36 -17.85 -14.87
C ASN A 252 12.71 -17.74 -14.14
N SER A 253 13.74 -18.47 -14.58
CA SER A 253 15.06 -18.51 -13.94
C SER A 253 15.69 -17.11 -13.81
N THR A 254 15.47 -16.23 -14.78
CA THR A 254 15.98 -14.85 -14.78
C THR A 254 15.32 -14.00 -13.68
N GLU A 255 14.03 -14.16 -13.50
CA GLU A 255 13.25 -13.45 -12.49
C GLU A 255 13.61 -13.92 -11.07
N ALA A 256 13.72 -15.23 -10.89
CA ALA A 256 14.20 -15.80 -9.62
C ALA A 256 15.60 -15.27 -9.27
N TRP A 257 16.51 -15.17 -10.25
CA TRP A 257 17.85 -14.63 -10.06
C TRP A 257 17.84 -13.15 -9.67
N ARG A 258 16.95 -12.34 -10.25
CA ARG A 258 16.79 -10.92 -9.87
C ARG A 258 16.34 -10.79 -8.41
N LEU A 259 15.36 -11.59 -7.99
CA LEU A 259 14.91 -11.61 -6.60
C LEU A 259 16.01 -12.04 -5.64
N ILE A 260 16.78 -13.09 -5.98
CA ILE A 260 17.93 -13.53 -5.17
C ILE A 260 18.97 -12.40 -5.03
N ASN A 261 19.30 -11.71 -6.10
CA ASN A 261 20.25 -10.59 -6.05
C ASN A 261 19.70 -9.40 -5.26
N PHE A 262 18.41 -9.12 -5.35
CA PHE A 262 17.74 -8.09 -4.55
C PHE A 262 17.87 -8.39 -3.05
N TRP A 263 17.49 -9.60 -2.62
CA TRP A 263 17.59 -10.01 -1.22
C TRP A 263 19.06 -10.07 -0.75
N ARG A 264 19.95 -10.54 -1.59
CA ARG A 264 21.39 -10.53 -1.29
C ARG A 264 21.92 -9.11 -1.05
N ALA A 265 21.51 -8.16 -1.89
CA ALA A 265 21.92 -6.76 -1.72
C ALA A 265 21.34 -6.13 -0.45
N LEU A 266 20.10 -6.51 -0.08
CA LEU A 266 19.45 -6.04 1.14
C LEU A 266 20.12 -6.60 2.40
N PHE A 267 20.41 -7.90 2.44
CA PHE A 267 21.08 -8.52 3.60
C PHE A 267 22.57 -8.20 3.72
N ALA A 268 23.14 -7.51 2.77
CA ALA A 268 24.52 -7.00 2.82
C ALA A 268 24.63 -5.59 3.41
N GLN A 269 23.51 -4.98 3.86
CA GLN A 269 23.50 -3.65 4.51
C GLN A 269 23.77 -3.79 6.03
#